data_d1b604c8922c2a7e17229b34d1383c1f
#
_entry.id   d1b604c8922c2a7e17229b34d1383c1f
#
_cell.length_a   1.000
_cell.length_b   1.000
_cell.length_c   1.000
_cell.angle_alpha   90.00
_cell.angle_beta   90.00
_cell.angle_gamma   90.00
#
_symmetry.space_group_name_H-M   'P 1'
#
loop_
_entity.id
_entity.type
_entity.pdbx_description
1 polymer ?
#
loop_
_entity_poly.entity_id
_entity_poly.type
_entity_poly.pdbx_seq_one_letter_code
_entity_poly.pdbx_strand_id
1 'polypeptide(L)'
;MNIISVTDITKTYTERKLFEKASFYLQEREKVGVIGINGTGKSTLLKIAAGLEEPDEGQVIRANHIVVRYLPQNPIFDPELSVIDTVLAQSSQNFVGGTSGQDQNAGNHAEHMDHWNLESDAKAMMTKLGITNFEQKAGELSGGQRKRLALVAALLVPCDVL
;
A
#
# COMPACT_ATOMS: atom_id res chain seq x y z
N MET A 1 2.43 11.76 -18.01
CA MET A 1 0.96 11.48 -17.93
C MET A 1 0.59 11.46 -16.47
N ASN A 2 -0.55 12.08 -16.08
CA ASN A 2 -1.01 11.98 -14.69
C ASN A 2 -1.54 10.57 -14.45
N ILE A 3 -1.00 9.89 -13.44
CA ILE A 3 -1.44 8.55 -13.02
C ILE A 3 -2.45 8.60 -11.87
N ILE A 4 -2.37 9.63 -11.02
CA ILE A 4 -3.38 9.96 -10.00
C ILE A 4 -3.66 11.46 -10.09
N SER A 5 -4.93 11.83 -10.14
CA SER A 5 -5.41 13.21 -10.09
C SER A 5 -6.40 13.34 -8.93
N VAL A 6 -6.05 14.18 -7.98
CA VAL A 6 -6.90 14.53 -6.83
C VAL A 6 -7.34 15.97 -7.04
N THR A 7 -8.65 16.20 -7.08
CA THR A 7 -9.21 17.52 -7.41
C THR A 7 -10.24 17.95 -6.39
N ASP A 8 -10.00 19.11 -5.79
CA ASP A 8 -10.91 19.82 -4.86
C ASP A 8 -11.44 18.94 -3.72
N ILE A 9 -10.61 18.01 -3.22
CA ILE A 9 -11.03 17.14 -2.13
C ILE A 9 -11.14 17.90 -0.81
N THR A 10 -12.23 17.64 -0.09
CA THR A 10 -12.45 18.09 1.29
C THR A 10 -12.56 16.84 2.16
N LYS A 11 -11.97 16.90 3.36
CA LYS A 11 -12.10 15.84 4.36
C LYS A 11 -12.20 16.42 5.76
N THR A 12 -13.21 15.96 6.49
CA THR A 12 -13.49 16.39 7.85
C THR A 12 -13.60 15.15 8.75
N TYR A 13 -12.95 15.19 9.90
CA TYR A 13 -13.17 14.22 10.96
C TYR A 13 -13.82 14.91 12.14
N THR A 14 -15.01 14.44 12.54
CA THR A 14 -15.83 15.05 13.58
C THR A 14 -16.10 16.53 13.28
N GLU A 15 -15.49 17.46 13.99
CA GLU A 15 -15.65 18.91 13.79
C GLU A 15 -14.42 19.57 13.16
N ARG A 16 -13.34 18.79 12.93
CA ARG A 16 -12.08 19.30 12.40
C ARG A 16 -11.94 19.02 10.92
N LYS A 17 -11.91 20.08 10.10
CA LYS A 17 -11.46 19.97 8.71
C LYS A 17 -9.98 19.64 8.68
N LEU A 18 -9.61 18.57 7.99
CA LEU A 18 -8.22 18.22 7.73
C LEU A 18 -7.67 19.00 6.56
N PHE A 19 -8.44 19.06 5.48
CA PHE A 19 -8.15 19.86 4.28
C PHE A 19 -9.44 20.24 3.58
N GLU A 20 -9.39 21.34 2.85
CA GLU A 20 -10.51 21.91 2.12
C GLU A 20 -10.04 22.26 0.70
N LYS A 21 -10.75 21.75 -0.30
CA LYS A 21 -10.46 21.94 -1.73
C LYS A 21 -8.98 21.69 -2.09
N ALA A 22 -8.38 20.66 -1.50
CA ALA A 22 -7.01 20.29 -1.81
C ALA A 22 -6.95 19.58 -3.16
N SER A 23 -5.99 19.98 -3.97
CA SER A 23 -5.75 19.38 -5.28
C SER A 23 -4.28 19.07 -5.48
N PHE A 24 -3.97 17.91 -6.03
CA PHE A 24 -2.62 17.55 -6.47
C PHE A 24 -2.68 16.49 -7.57
N TYR A 25 -1.57 16.36 -8.25
CA TYR A 25 -1.41 15.40 -9.35
C TYR A 25 -0.12 14.63 -9.16
N LEU A 26 -0.18 13.33 -9.41
CA LEU A 26 1.00 12.46 -9.45
C LEU A 26 1.24 12.01 -10.88
N GLN A 27 2.45 12.24 -11.38
CA GLN A 27 2.87 11.83 -12.72
C GLN A 27 3.64 10.51 -12.67
N GLU A 28 3.70 9.85 -13.81
CA GLU A 28 4.51 8.66 -13.98
C GLU A 28 5.99 8.94 -13.65
N ARG A 29 6.61 8.04 -12.88
CA ARG A 29 8.01 8.15 -12.42
C ARG A 29 8.32 9.36 -11.53
N GLU A 30 7.30 10.03 -11.02
CA GLU A 30 7.46 11.12 -10.08
C GLU A 30 7.60 10.59 -8.65
N LYS A 31 8.39 11.30 -7.83
CA LYS A 31 8.49 11.07 -6.38
C LYS A 31 7.98 12.31 -5.67
N VAL A 32 6.91 12.16 -4.91
CA VAL A 32 6.26 13.26 -4.20
C VAL A 32 6.40 13.06 -2.70
N GLY A 33 6.86 14.09 -2.00
CA GLY A 33 6.93 14.12 -0.53
C GLY A 33 5.81 14.97 0.06
N VAL A 34 5.03 14.41 0.99
CA VAL A 34 4.01 15.14 1.75
C VAL A 34 4.56 15.58 3.09
N ILE A 35 4.71 16.89 3.30
CA ILE A 35 5.31 17.48 4.48
C ILE A 35 4.24 18.26 5.26
N GLY A 36 4.32 18.21 6.57
CA GLY A 36 3.43 18.94 7.47
C GLY A 36 3.53 18.45 8.92
N ILE A 37 2.98 19.20 9.85
CA ILE A 37 2.95 18.85 11.27
C ILE A 37 2.07 17.61 11.50
N ASN A 38 2.22 16.97 12.68
CA ASN A 38 1.40 15.80 13.00
C ASN A 38 -0.07 16.19 13.18
N GLY A 39 -0.96 15.31 12.69
CA GLY A 39 -2.41 15.52 12.78
C GLY A 39 -3.00 16.41 11.69
N THR A 40 -2.24 16.81 10.66
CA THR A 40 -2.75 17.62 9.53
C THR A 40 -3.43 16.80 8.43
N GLY A 41 -3.55 15.48 8.58
CA GLY A 41 -4.23 14.65 7.58
C GLY A 41 -3.35 14.02 6.51
N LYS A 42 -2.00 14.06 6.64
CA LYS A 42 -1.08 13.47 5.65
C LYS A 42 -1.41 12.01 5.33
N SER A 43 -1.60 11.17 6.35
CA SER A 43 -1.92 9.76 6.16
C SER A 43 -3.31 9.57 5.55
N THR A 44 -4.27 10.44 5.88
CA THR A 44 -5.61 10.46 5.28
C THR A 44 -5.53 10.82 3.80
N LEU A 45 -4.74 11.83 3.45
CA LEU A 45 -4.50 12.21 2.06
C LEU A 45 -3.92 11.06 1.23
N LEU A 46 -2.92 10.36 1.78
CA LEU A 46 -2.31 9.19 1.13
C LEU A 46 -3.31 8.03 0.99
N LYS A 47 -4.15 7.77 2.00
CA LYS A 47 -5.20 6.76 1.93
C LYS A 47 -6.25 7.10 0.86
N ILE A 48 -6.65 8.37 0.77
CA ILE A 48 -7.58 8.84 -0.27
C ILE A 48 -6.95 8.67 -1.66
N ALA A 49 -5.70 9.07 -1.84
CA ALA A 49 -4.98 8.88 -3.10
C ALA A 49 -4.87 7.39 -3.47
N ALA A 50 -4.61 6.53 -2.49
CA ALA A 50 -4.55 5.08 -2.67
C ALA A 50 -5.94 4.42 -2.89
N GLY A 51 -7.05 5.08 -2.57
CA GLY A 51 -8.39 4.50 -2.68
C GLY A 51 -8.84 3.68 -1.49
N LEU A 52 -8.16 3.81 -0.36
CA LEU A 52 -8.51 3.16 0.90
C LEU A 52 -9.52 3.96 1.72
N GLU A 53 -9.71 5.22 1.36
CA GLU A 53 -10.65 6.13 2.02
C GLU A 53 -11.23 7.08 0.97
N GLU A 54 -12.51 7.43 1.11
CA GLU A 54 -13.17 8.38 0.22
C GLU A 54 -13.11 9.80 0.79
N PRO A 55 -12.94 10.82 -0.04
CA PRO A 55 -13.11 12.20 0.39
C PRO A 55 -14.60 12.50 0.66
N ASP A 56 -14.89 13.51 1.45
CA ASP A 56 -16.26 13.96 1.70
C ASP A 56 -16.80 14.75 0.50
N GLU A 57 -15.89 15.50 -0.19
CA GLU A 57 -16.17 16.24 -1.42
C GLU A 57 -14.96 16.17 -2.35
N GLY A 58 -15.18 16.45 -3.63
CA GLY A 58 -14.14 16.43 -4.64
C GLY A 58 -14.04 15.10 -5.35
N GLN A 59 -12.97 14.90 -6.11
CA GLN A 59 -12.81 13.73 -6.96
C GLN A 59 -11.38 13.22 -6.97
N VAL A 60 -11.25 11.89 -7.01
CA VAL A 60 -9.97 11.20 -7.22
C VAL A 60 -10.07 10.33 -8.46
N ILE A 61 -9.26 10.64 -9.46
CA ILE A 61 -9.18 9.89 -10.70
C ILE A 61 -7.84 9.18 -10.74
N ARG A 62 -7.87 7.87 -10.95
CA ARG A 62 -6.70 7.02 -11.14
C ARG A 62 -6.68 6.53 -12.59
N ALA A 63 -5.51 6.46 -13.19
CA ALA A 63 -5.36 5.89 -14.52
C ALA A 63 -5.83 4.43 -14.53
N ASN A 64 -6.36 3.98 -15.66
CA ASN A 64 -6.81 2.60 -15.79
C ASN A 64 -5.63 1.63 -15.67
N HIS A 65 -5.88 0.48 -15.04
CA HIS A 65 -4.93 -0.62 -14.89
C HIS A 65 -3.67 -0.32 -14.07
N ILE A 66 -3.64 0.78 -13.30
CA ILE A 66 -2.53 1.03 -12.36
C ILE A 66 -2.70 0.22 -11.08
N VAL A 67 -1.59 -0.29 -10.60
CA VAL A 67 -1.48 -0.97 -9.31
C VAL A 67 -0.97 0.02 -8.28
N VAL A 68 -1.83 0.38 -7.34
CA VAL A 68 -1.47 1.26 -6.22
C VAL A 68 -1.33 0.42 -4.96
N ARG A 69 -0.24 0.60 -4.22
CA ARG A 69 -0.01 -0.04 -2.93
C ARG A 69 0.15 1.00 -1.84
N TYR A 70 -0.36 0.68 -0.68
CA TYR A 70 -0.24 1.53 0.50
C TYR A 70 0.55 0.82 1.59
N LEU A 71 1.65 1.44 2.03
CA LEU A 71 2.44 0.96 3.15
C LEU A 71 2.04 1.72 4.42
N PRO A 72 1.35 1.09 5.38
CA PRO A 72 0.94 1.76 6.60
C PRO A 72 2.14 2.03 7.53
N GLN A 73 2.07 3.12 8.29
CA GLN A 73 3.10 3.47 9.28
C GLN A 73 3.25 2.39 10.37
N ASN A 74 2.13 1.79 10.77
CA ASN A 74 2.08 0.70 11.75
C ASN A 74 1.42 -0.51 11.09
N PRO A 75 2.20 -1.42 10.50
CA PRO A 75 1.67 -2.63 9.90
C PRO A 75 1.15 -3.58 10.98
N ILE A 76 -0.01 -4.18 10.70
CA ILE A 76 -0.62 -5.21 11.56
C ILE A 76 -0.45 -6.55 10.85
N PHE A 77 0.08 -7.52 11.56
CA PHE A 77 0.28 -8.89 11.12
C PHE A 77 -0.44 -9.85 12.04
N ASP A 78 -0.83 -11.01 11.52
CA ASP A 78 -1.23 -12.13 12.36
C ASP A 78 0.02 -12.60 13.14
N PRO A 79 -0.01 -12.56 14.48
CA PRO A 79 1.15 -12.89 15.31
C PRO A 79 1.55 -14.37 15.21
N GLU A 80 0.64 -15.24 14.80
CA GLU A 80 0.87 -16.70 14.74
C GLU A 80 1.47 -17.15 13.40
N LEU A 81 1.36 -16.35 12.35
CA LEU A 81 1.97 -16.68 11.06
C LEU A 81 3.48 -16.57 11.12
N SER A 82 4.16 -17.39 10.32
CA SER A 82 5.58 -17.23 10.08
C SER A 82 5.87 -15.92 9.33
N VAL A 83 7.10 -15.43 9.44
CA VAL A 83 7.54 -14.21 8.75
C VAL A 83 7.38 -14.35 7.23
N ILE A 84 7.72 -15.52 6.68
CA ILE A 84 7.58 -15.76 5.25
C ILE A 84 6.12 -15.81 4.82
N ASP A 85 5.26 -16.52 5.55
CA ASP A 85 3.83 -16.60 5.24
C ASP A 85 3.15 -15.24 5.34
N THR A 86 3.55 -14.43 6.32
CA THR A 86 3.07 -13.05 6.48
C THR A 86 3.37 -12.21 5.24
N VAL A 87 4.59 -12.29 4.71
CA VAL A 87 4.97 -11.55 3.50
C VAL A 87 4.17 -12.00 2.30
N LEU A 88 4.05 -13.32 2.09
CA LEU A 88 3.32 -13.87 0.96
C LEU A 88 1.82 -13.53 1.03
N ALA A 89 1.20 -13.65 2.19
CA ALA A 89 -0.21 -13.29 2.40
C ALA A 89 -0.45 -11.79 2.16
N GLN A 90 0.41 -10.92 2.67
CA GLN A 90 0.25 -9.48 2.51
C GLN A 90 0.59 -9.00 1.09
N SER A 91 1.53 -9.62 0.41
CA SER A 91 1.81 -9.28 -0.99
C SER A 91 0.60 -9.49 -1.90
N SER A 92 -0.27 -10.43 -1.54
CA SER A 92 -1.50 -10.72 -2.28
C SER A 92 -2.68 -9.79 -1.91
N GLN A 93 -2.71 -9.25 -0.67
CA GLN A 93 -3.85 -8.50 -0.14
C GLN A 93 -3.79 -6.98 -0.37
N ASN A 94 -2.61 -6.40 -0.53
CA ASN A 94 -2.44 -4.95 -0.66
C ASN A 94 -2.74 -4.42 -2.08
N PHE A 95 -3.71 -5.03 -2.77
CA PHE A 95 -4.17 -4.61 -4.08
C PHE A 95 -5.33 -3.61 -3.93
N VAL A 96 -5.08 -2.34 -4.16
CA VAL A 96 -6.13 -1.38 -4.45
C VAL A 96 -6.11 -1.13 -5.96
N GLY A 97 -6.64 -2.09 -6.71
CA GLY A 97 -6.90 -1.94 -8.13
C GLY A 97 -8.31 -1.38 -8.32
N GLY A 98 -8.40 -0.16 -8.83
CA GLY A 98 -9.69 0.46 -9.10
C GLY A 98 -10.45 -0.27 -10.20
N THR A 99 -11.64 -0.68 -9.88
CA THR A 99 -12.89 -0.43 -10.62
C THR A 99 -14.01 -0.90 -9.71
N SER A 100 -14.92 0.01 -9.34
CA SER A 100 -16.28 -0.29 -8.90
C SER A 100 -17.01 -0.93 -10.08
N GLY A 101 -16.79 -2.20 -10.30
CA GLY A 101 -17.46 -3.05 -11.28
C GLY A 101 -17.23 -4.49 -10.83
N GLN A 102 -18.33 -5.17 -10.55
CA GLN A 102 -18.38 -6.58 -10.21
C GLN A 102 -17.83 -7.43 -11.38
N ASP A 103 -16.53 -7.50 -11.53
CA ASP A 103 -15.89 -8.49 -12.37
C ASP A 103 -15.25 -9.54 -11.51
N GLN A 104 -16.01 -10.63 -11.31
CA GLN A 104 -15.55 -11.89 -10.69
C GLN A 104 -14.49 -12.61 -11.53
N ASN A 105 -13.76 -11.92 -12.39
CA ASN A 105 -12.73 -12.45 -13.27
C ASN A 105 -11.31 -11.91 -12.98
N ALA A 106 -11.08 -11.33 -11.79
CA ALA A 106 -9.73 -10.93 -11.38
C ALA A 106 -8.80 -12.11 -11.00
N GLY A 107 -9.27 -13.35 -11.17
CA GLY A 107 -8.50 -14.57 -10.87
C GLY A 107 -7.37 -14.92 -11.83
N ASN A 108 -7.30 -14.35 -13.04
CA ASN A 108 -6.45 -14.92 -14.09
C ASN A 108 -5.10 -14.20 -14.34
N HIS A 109 -4.79 -13.11 -13.63
CA HIS A 109 -3.45 -12.49 -13.74
C HIS A 109 -2.49 -12.87 -12.60
N ALA A 110 -2.98 -13.51 -11.52
CA ALA A 110 -2.14 -14.00 -10.43
C ALA A 110 -1.61 -15.44 -10.67
N GLU A 111 -2.14 -16.17 -11.63
CA GLU A 111 -1.86 -17.59 -11.83
C GLU A 111 -0.56 -17.90 -12.60
N HIS A 112 0.17 -16.90 -13.09
CA HIS A 112 1.44 -17.10 -13.81
C HIS A 112 2.68 -16.55 -13.10
N MET A 113 2.56 -16.07 -11.88
CA MET A 113 3.76 -15.89 -11.05
C MET A 113 4.04 -17.22 -10.36
N ASP A 114 5.03 -17.94 -10.85
CA ASP A 114 5.51 -19.17 -10.23
C ASP A 114 5.70 -18.93 -8.73
N HIS A 115 4.89 -19.55 -7.90
CA HIS A 115 4.90 -19.40 -6.43
C HIS A 115 6.30 -19.59 -5.83
N TRP A 116 7.10 -20.41 -6.48
CA TRP A 116 8.49 -20.69 -6.13
C TRP A 116 9.42 -19.49 -6.32
N ASN A 117 9.21 -18.68 -7.35
CA ASN A 117 9.99 -17.47 -7.56
C ASN A 117 9.64 -16.41 -6.50
N LEU A 118 8.36 -16.26 -6.15
CA LEU A 118 7.90 -15.28 -5.19
C LEU A 118 8.46 -15.51 -3.78
N GLU A 119 8.49 -16.76 -3.32
CA GLU A 119 9.08 -17.13 -2.02
C GLU A 119 10.59 -16.91 -2.00
N SER A 120 11.28 -17.27 -3.07
CA SER A 120 12.73 -17.05 -3.21
C SER A 120 13.06 -15.56 -3.19
N ASP A 121 12.31 -14.74 -3.91
CA ASP A 121 12.46 -13.29 -3.96
C ASP A 121 12.17 -12.66 -2.60
N ALA A 122 11.12 -13.13 -1.92
CA ALA A 122 10.78 -12.70 -0.57
C ALA A 122 11.95 -12.96 0.40
N LYS A 123 12.51 -14.18 0.41
CA LYS A 123 13.65 -14.55 1.24
C LYS A 123 14.88 -13.70 0.94
N ALA A 124 15.16 -13.45 -0.35
CA ALA A 124 16.27 -12.60 -0.76
C ALA A 124 16.09 -11.15 -0.29
N MET A 125 14.90 -10.58 -0.43
CA MET A 125 14.59 -9.22 0.04
C MET A 125 14.66 -9.13 1.57
N MET A 126 14.08 -10.09 2.29
CA MET A 126 14.12 -10.15 3.76
C MET A 126 15.55 -10.19 4.25
N THR A 127 16.41 -11.04 3.66
CA THR A 127 17.84 -11.15 4.01
C THR A 127 18.55 -9.81 3.82
N LYS A 128 18.31 -9.12 2.71
CA LYS A 128 18.88 -7.76 2.47
C LYS A 128 18.46 -6.75 3.53
N LEU A 129 17.28 -6.89 4.11
CA LEU A 129 16.76 -6.02 5.16
C LEU A 129 17.06 -6.55 6.59
N GLY A 130 17.91 -7.58 6.71
CA GLY A 130 18.36 -8.12 7.98
C GLY A 130 17.32 -8.95 8.72
N ILE A 131 16.40 -9.59 7.98
CA ILE A 131 15.47 -10.60 8.47
C ILE A 131 15.93 -11.94 7.92
N THR A 132 16.54 -12.77 8.75
CA THR A 132 17.16 -14.05 8.34
C THR A 132 16.45 -15.28 8.85
N ASN A 133 15.64 -15.14 9.91
CA ASN A 133 14.80 -16.24 10.42
C ASN A 133 13.41 -16.15 9.82
N PHE A 134 13.17 -16.91 8.76
CA PHE A 134 11.92 -16.86 7.98
C PHE A 134 10.77 -17.60 8.66
N GLU A 135 11.08 -18.60 9.47
CA GLU A 135 10.11 -19.42 10.22
C GLU A 135 9.71 -18.79 11.56
N GLN A 136 10.37 -17.71 11.97
CA GLN A 136 10.02 -16.99 13.18
C GLN A 136 8.60 -16.44 13.08
N LYS A 137 7.85 -16.46 14.17
CA LYS A 137 6.50 -15.88 14.22
C LYS A 137 6.54 -14.36 14.08
N ALA A 138 5.61 -13.79 13.32
CA ALA A 138 5.51 -12.35 13.12
C ALA A 138 5.25 -11.59 14.43
N GLY A 139 4.61 -12.24 15.40
CA GLY A 139 4.39 -11.68 16.74
C GLY A 139 5.66 -11.39 17.53
N GLU A 140 6.74 -12.11 17.27
CA GLU A 140 8.03 -11.96 17.95
C GLU A 140 8.91 -10.84 17.38
N LEU A 141 8.50 -10.25 16.26
CA LEU A 141 9.27 -9.19 15.61
C LEU A 141 9.24 -7.89 16.42
N SER A 142 10.38 -7.23 16.49
CA SER A 142 10.45 -5.85 16.97
C SER A 142 9.70 -4.89 16.04
N GLY A 143 9.32 -3.70 16.53
CA GLY A 143 8.64 -2.70 15.70
C GLY A 143 9.41 -2.31 14.44
N GLY A 144 10.73 -2.25 14.52
CA GLY A 144 11.58 -1.99 13.36
C GLY A 144 11.59 -3.14 12.34
N GLN A 145 11.60 -4.38 12.82
CA GLN A 145 11.52 -5.56 11.96
C GLN A 145 10.15 -5.65 11.28
N ARG A 146 9.05 -5.35 11.99
CA ARG A 146 7.70 -5.32 11.41
C ARG A 146 7.60 -4.30 10.27
N LYS A 147 8.18 -3.11 10.42
CA LYS A 147 8.19 -2.09 9.34
C LYS A 147 8.99 -2.56 8.12
N ARG A 148 10.15 -3.20 8.34
CA ARG A 148 10.94 -3.79 7.26
C ARG A 148 10.21 -4.93 6.56
N LEU A 149 9.52 -5.78 7.32
CA LEU A 149 8.70 -6.86 6.77
C LEU A 149 7.56 -6.33 5.89
N ALA A 150 6.86 -5.29 6.35
CA ALA A 150 5.82 -4.63 5.57
C ALA A 150 6.37 -4.02 4.27
N LEU A 151 7.57 -3.47 4.32
CA LEU A 151 8.25 -2.94 3.13
C LEU A 151 8.56 -4.06 2.13
N VAL A 152 9.05 -5.22 2.59
CA VAL A 152 9.24 -6.39 1.72
C VAL A 152 7.93 -6.79 1.05
N ALA A 153 6.85 -6.94 1.83
CA ALA A 153 5.54 -7.30 1.29
C ALA A 153 4.99 -6.29 0.27
N ALA A 154 5.28 -5.00 0.48
CA ALA A 154 4.86 -3.94 -0.45
C ALA A 154 5.67 -3.92 -1.75
N LEU A 155 6.93 -4.32 -1.71
CA LEU A 155 7.84 -4.29 -2.86
C LEU A 155 7.96 -5.63 -3.60
N LEU A 156 7.49 -6.72 -2.99
CA LEU A 156 7.65 -8.07 -3.54
C LEU A 156 6.93 -8.24 -4.89
N VAL A 157 5.79 -7.62 -5.04
CA VAL A 157 5.03 -7.62 -6.30
C VAL A 157 5.10 -6.22 -6.90
N PRO A 158 5.40 -6.09 -8.20
CA PRO A 158 5.47 -4.80 -8.86
C PRO A 158 4.22 -3.95 -8.66
N CYS A 159 4.41 -2.65 -8.49
CA CYS A 159 3.32 -1.66 -8.44
C CYS A 159 3.74 -0.40 -9.18
N ASP A 160 2.75 0.35 -9.67
CA ASP A 160 2.97 1.61 -10.38
C ASP A 160 3.10 2.79 -9.40
N VAL A 161 2.45 2.67 -8.24
CA VAL A 161 2.48 3.67 -7.15
C VAL A 161 2.61 2.97 -5.80
N LEU A 162 3.56 3.42 -5.00
CA LEU A 162 3.77 3.02 -3.61
C LEU A 162 3.71 4.25 -2.70
#